data_ee81e593712d91a5da40a753d08f8fd1
#
_entry.id   ee81e593712d91a5da40a753d08f8fd1
#
_cell.length_a   1.000
_cell.length_b   1.000
_cell.length_c   1.000
_cell.angle_alpha   90.00
_cell.angle_beta   90.00
_cell.angle_gamma   90.00
#
_symmetry.space_group_name_H-M   'P 1'
#
loop_
_entity.id
_entity.type
_entity.pdbx_description
1 polymer ?
#
loop_
_entity_poly.entity_id
_entity_poly.type
_entity_poly.pdbx_seq_one_letter_code
_entity_poly.pdbx_strand_id
1 'polypeptide(L)'
;MKKFAFLITAVILSFNAFPQAEKNAEEVFLDAEYYRLYEEYEEALPLYQQLINEGFDNAHINYRIGECLLEIPGKKDNSLVYLKKAVDNINKKFKEGSFKEKGAPVYAVFYLGKAYQVNEKLDKALETYETFKEKVGDNKDNYNMDFVNKQIESCKTARELMKNPINIEEENLGQIINSPYQNIKPVVKNDESRIIFTSKLKFYDAVFMSEKKDNKWGPPQNLTPQIKSDGDLYNTSLNKEGNEMLLFKANPYNGEIYKSTREDNKWTEPHKLGKNINSKYWETHACFCEDENKIYFTSNRRGGIGGLDIYVSTYDRKNQEWGKPKNLGRQINTPYNEETPFISKDGKRIYFSSQGHKGMGGFDIFYADKIGENKWSKPVNIGYPINTTDDDLFFCPVDNGNAGYMAKYTKDGYGQKDIVRIEIFSKNNPRTISLEGSIKLDEHKKKMIPGK
;
A
#
# COMPACT_ATOMS: atom_id res chain seq x y z
N MET A 1 -4.36 76.07 -17.55
CA MET A 1 -4.07 74.88 -16.74
C MET A 1 -5.37 74.15 -16.47
N LYS A 2 -5.72 73.16 -17.32
CA LYS A 2 -6.99 72.43 -17.21
C LYS A 2 -6.67 71.09 -16.49
N LYS A 3 -7.33 70.87 -15.34
CA LYS A 3 -7.25 69.62 -14.57
C LYS A 3 -8.16 68.58 -15.23
N PHE A 4 -7.61 67.49 -15.73
CA PHE A 4 -8.35 66.31 -16.15
C PHE A 4 -8.59 65.43 -14.91
N ALA A 5 -9.87 65.25 -14.57
CA ALA A 5 -10.28 64.25 -13.58
C ALA A 5 -10.56 62.93 -14.29
N PHE A 6 -9.81 61.90 -13.95
CA PHE A 6 -10.08 60.52 -14.40
C PHE A 6 -11.13 59.90 -13.48
N LEU A 7 -12.31 59.65 -14.04
CA LEU A 7 -13.38 58.89 -13.37
C LEU A 7 -13.10 57.40 -13.59
N ILE A 8 -12.67 56.68 -12.56
CA ILE A 8 -12.55 55.23 -12.58
C ILE A 8 -13.92 54.67 -12.22
N THR A 9 -14.63 54.17 -13.24
CA THR A 9 -15.87 53.42 -13.05
C THR A 9 -15.50 51.98 -12.68
N ALA A 10 -15.62 51.63 -11.40
CA ALA A 10 -15.50 50.26 -10.93
C ALA A 10 -16.72 49.46 -11.40
N VAL A 11 -16.56 48.60 -12.38
CA VAL A 11 -17.56 47.60 -12.75
C VAL A 11 -17.48 46.50 -11.68
N ILE A 12 -18.43 46.52 -10.75
CA ILE A 12 -18.66 45.41 -9.83
C ILE A 12 -19.37 44.32 -10.67
N LEU A 13 -18.60 43.36 -11.13
CA LEU A 13 -19.13 42.08 -11.60
C LEU A 13 -19.68 41.33 -10.39
N SER A 14 -20.97 41.48 -10.12
CA SER A 14 -21.69 40.55 -9.24
C SER A 14 -21.72 39.18 -9.92
N PHE A 15 -20.83 38.32 -9.48
CA PHE A 15 -21.01 36.89 -9.70
C PHE A 15 -22.30 36.49 -8.99
N ASN A 16 -23.39 36.43 -9.72
CA ASN A 16 -24.55 35.67 -9.32
C ASN A 16 -24.08 34.21 -9.24
N ALA A 17 -23.71 33.77 -8.04
CA ALA A 17 -23.66 32.35 -7.73
C ALA A 17 -25.08 31.83 -7.96
N PHE A 18 -25.32 31.15 -9.07
CA PHE A 18 -26.55 30.38 -9.23
C PHE A 18 -26.59 29.46 -8.01
N PRO A 19 -27.66 29.46 -7.19
CA PRO A 19 -27.82 28.50 -6.14
C PRO A 19 -27.78 27.13 -6.83
N GLN A 20 -26.78 26.35 -6.52
CA GLN A 20 -26.71 24.95 -6.93
C GLN A 20 -27.98 24.32 -6.35
N ALA A 21 -28.90 23.87 -7.20
CA ALA A 21 -30.14 23.26 -6.75
C ALA A 21 -29.77 22.16 -5.77
N GLU A 22 -30.35 22.18 -4.56
CA GLU A 22 -30.14 21.12 -3.59
C GLU A 22 -30.47 19.78 -4.25
N LYS A 23 -29.47 18.89 -4.36
CA LYS A 23 -29.69 17.55 -4.91
C LYS A 23 -30.67 16.80 -4.01
N ASN A 24 -31.62 16.11 -4.63
CA ASN A 24 -32.48 15.23 -3.84
C ASN A 24 -31.68 14.02 -3.32
N ALA A 25 -32.18 13.35 -2.29
CA ALA A 25 -31.48 12.25 -1.64
C ALA A 25 -31.11 11.08 -2.59
N GLU A 26 -31.91 10.81 -3.62
CA GLU A 26 -31.62 9.79 -4.63
C GLU A 26 -30.43 10.21 -5.51
N GLU A 27 -30.30 11.47 -5.88
CA GLU A 27 -29.14 12.01 -6.63
C GLU A 27 -27.86 11.95 -5.78
N VAL A 28 -27.94 12.30 -4.48
CA VAL A 28 -26.81 12.17 -3.55
C VAL A 28 -26.36 10.72 -3.44
N PHE A 29 -27.30 9.78 -3.36
CA PHE A 29 -27.02 8.36 -3.30
C PHE A 29 -26.33 7.88 -4.59
N LEU A 30 -26.81 8.28 -5.77
CA LEU A 30 -26.22 7.88 -7.04
C LEU A 30 -24.80 8.42 -7.21
N ASP A 31 -24.54 9.65 -6.78
CA ASP A 31 -23.19 10.22 -6.76
C ASP A 31 -22.27 9.43 -5.82
N ALA A 32 -22.76 9.06 -4.62
CA ALA A 32 -21.99 8.25 -3.69
C ALA A 32 -21.66 6.86 -4.26
N GLU A 33 -22.63 6.19 -4.91
CA GLU A 33 -22.42 4.92 -5.61
C GLU A 33 -21.42 5.06 -6.77
N TYR A 34 -21.46 6.19 -7.50
CA TYR A 34 -20.50 6.50 -8.56
C TYR A 34 -19.06 6.53 -8.01
N TYR A 35 -18.80 7.35 -6.98
CA TYR A 35 -17.47 7.43 -6.36
C TYR A 35 -17.03 6.08 -5.77
N ARG A 36 -17.92 5.36 -5.11
CA ARG A 36 -17.63 4.04 -4.57
C ARG A 36 -17.21 3.02 -5.66
N LEU A 37 -17.89 3.03 -6.82
CA LEU A 37 -17.57 2.13 -7.93
C LEU A 37 -16.20 2.42 -8.56
N TYR A 38 -15.72 3.67 -8.46
CA TYR A 38 -14.38 4.05 -8.88
C TYR A 38 -13.35 3.98 -7.74
N GLU A 39 -13.72 3.37 -6.58
CA GLU A 39 -12.87 3.22 -5.40
C GLU A 39 -12.44 4.57 -4.79
N GLU A 40 -13.15 5.65 -5.09
CA GLU A 40 -12.97 7.00 -4.53
C GLU A 40 -13.76 7.10 -3.20
N TYR A 41 -13.34 6.30 -2.22
CA TYR A 41 -14.09 6.13 -0.96
C TYR A 41 -14.11 7.38 -0.09
N GLU A 42 -13.14 8.28 -0.24
CA GLU A 42 -13.08 9.54 0.50
C GLU A 42 -14.13 10.53 0.03
N GLU A 43 -14.47 10.51 -1.25
CA GLU A 43 -15.52 11.30 -1.89
C GLU A 43 -16.90 10.66 -1.64
N ALA A 44 -16.99 9.33 -1.66
CA ALA A 44 -18.24 8.60 -1.42
C ALA A 44 -18.74 8.74 0.04
N LEU A 45 -17.84 8.64 1.01
CA LEU A 45 -18.17 8.60 2.43
C LEU A 45 -18.99 9.80 2.92
N PRO A 46 -18.63 11.07 2.66
CA PRO A 46 -19.41 12.23 3.10
C PRO A 46 -20.82 12.27 2.49
N LEU A 47 -21.02 11.76 1.28
CA LEU A 47 -22.33 11.71 0.64
C LEU A 47 -23.24 10.68 1.33
N TYR A 48 -22.74 9.49 1.67
CA TYR A 48 -23.52 8.54 2.47
C TYR A 48 -23.79 9.06 3.88
N GLN A 49 -22.86 9.80 4.51
CA GLN A 49 -23.08 10.43 5.81
C GLN A 49 -24.13 11.54 5.74
N GLN A 50 -24.18 12.30 4.65
CA GLN A 50 -25.24 13.27 4.39
C GLN A 50 -26.60 12.58 4.38
N LEU A 51 -26.77 11.45 3.70
CA LEU A 51 -28.02 10.69 3.68
C LEU A 51 -28.48 10.25 5.08
N ILE A 52 -27.55 9.82 5.95
CA ILE A 52 -27.86 9.52 7.36
C ILE A 52 -28.43 10.76 8.06
N ASN A 53 -27.81 11.94 7.87
CA ASN A 53 -28.24 13.20 8.49
C ASN A 53 -29.61 13.67 7.95
N GLU A 54 -29.96 13.32 6.72
CA GLU A 54 -31.27 13.59 6.10
C GLU A 54 -32.36 12.56 6.51
N GLY A 55 -32.04 11.59 7.36
CA GLY A 55 -32.99 10.63 7.90
C GLY A 55 -33.03 9.27 7.19
N PHE A 56 -32.10 9.01 6.25
CA PHE A 56 -31.99 7.72 5.57
C PHE A 56 -31.08 6.72 6.33
N ASP A 57 -31.17 6.70 7.69
CA ASP A 57 -30.41 5.73 8.52
C ASP A 57 -31.02 4.33 8.40
N ASN A 58 -30.57 3.57 7.40
CA ASN A 58 -30.98 2.20 7.16
C ASN A 58 -29.77 1.27 6.97
N ALA A 59 -30.00 -0.05 6.96
CA ALA A 59 -28.93 -1.04 6.89
C ALA A 59 -28.11 -0.95 5.59
N HIS A 60 -28.72 -0.58 4.46
CA HIS A 60 -28.02 -0.38 3.19
C HIS A 60 -26.99 0.75 3.28
N ILE A 61 -27.40 1.95 3.71
CA ILE A 61 -26.50 3.11 3.83
C ILE A 61 -25.40 2.83 4.88
N ASN A 62 -25.75 2.21 6.02
CA ASN A 62 -24.76 1.81 7.02
C ASN A 62 -23.76 0.79 6.47
N TYR A 63 -24.18 -0.15 5.63
CA TYR A 63 -23.27 -1.08 4.92
C TYR A 63 -22.27 -0.31 4.03
N ARG A 64 -22.74 0.65 3.20
CA ARG A 64 -21.91 1.46 2.32
C ARG A 64 -20.90 2.32 3.08
N ILE A 65 -21.32 2.95 4.17
CA ILE A 65 -20.41 3.71 5.04
C ILE A 65 -19.34 2.78 5.64
N GLY A 66 -19.75 1.60 6.11
CA GLY A 66 -18.82 0.62 6.67
C GLY A 66 -17.81 0.11 5.64
N GLU A 67 -18.23 -0.14 4.40
CA GLU A 67 -17.38 -0.48 3.26
C GLU A 67 -16.35 0.64 3.00
N CYS A 68 -16.78 1.88 2.82
CA CYS A 68 -15.89 3.03 2.60
C CYS A 68 -14.87 3.20 3.73
N LEU A 69 -15.31 3.10 4.99
CA LEU A 69 -14.43 3.27 6.15
C LEU A 69 -13.35 2.18 6.24
N LEU A 70 -13.61 0.96 5.75
CA LEU A 70 -12.61 -0.12 5.71
C LEU A 70 -11.48 0.15 4.70
N GLU A 71 -11.76 0.93 3.66
CA GLU A 71 -10.79 1.22 2.61
C GLU A 71 -10.01 2.53 2.86
N ILE A 72 -10.49 3.40 3.79
CA ILE A 72 -9.82 4.67 4.11
C ILE A 72 -8.83 4.47 5.27
N PRO A 73 -7.51 4.69 5.06
CA PRO A 73 -6.52 4.60 6.13
C PRO A 73 -6.88 5.50 7.32
N GLY A 74 -6.72 4.97 8.54
CA GLY A 74 -7.01 5.69 9.77
C GLY A 74 -8.49 5.83 10.13
N LYS A 75 -9.42 5.35 9.29
CA LYS A 75 -10.86 5.36 9.59
C LYS A 75 -11.46 3.97 9.81
N LYS A 76 -10.66 2.91 9.64
CA LYS A 76 -11.12 1.51 9.69
C LYS A 76 -11.79 1.13 11.01
N ASP A 77 -11.34 1.68 12.14
CA ASP A 77 -11.94 1.45 13.45
C ASP A 77 -13.42 1.84 13.52
N ASN A 78 -13.78 2.92 12.82
CA ASN A 78 -15.13 3.44 12.79
C ASN A 78 -16.11 2.54 12.00
N SER A 79 -15.60 1.68 11.12
CA SER A 79 -16.42 0.76 10.31
C SER A 79 -17.28 -0.17 11.15
N LEU A 80 -16.79 -0.56 12.33
CA LEU A 80 -17.52 -1.45 13.25
C LEU A 80 -18.88 -0.90 13.68
N VAL A 81 -19.00 0.42 13.87
CA VAL A 81 -20.26 1.06 14.30
C VAL A 81 -21.32 0.88 13.23
N TYR A 82 -20.97 1.13 11.98
CA TYR A 82 -21.89 1.09 10.85
C TYR A 82 -22.20 -0.35 10.40
N LEU A 83 -21.17 -1.20 10.32
CA LEU A 83 -21.37 -2.60 9.91
C LEU A 83 -22.19 -3.42 10.91
N LYS A 84 -22.13 -3.13 12.21
CA LYS A 84 -23.04 -3.72 13.19
C LYS A 84 -24.48 -3.35 12.91
N LYS A 85 -24.80 -2.07 12.65
CA LYS A 85 -26.15 -1.64 12.26
C LYS A 85 -26.60 -2.27 10.93
N ALA A 86 -25.68 -2.41 9.98
CA ALA A 86 -25.96 -2.99 8.68
C ALA A 86 -26.45 -4.45 8.78
N VAL A 87 -25.84 -5.27 9.64
CA VAL A 87 -26.18 -6.70 9.76
C VAL A 87 -27.47 -6.97 10.53
N ASP A 88 -28.07 -5.95 11.17
CA ASP A 88 -29.35 -6.06 11.88
C ASP A 88 -30.53 -6.28 10.91
N ASN A 89 -30.40 -5.85 9.63
CA ASN A 89 -31.43 -6.03 8.62
C ASN A 89 -30.84 -6.52 7.29
N ILE A 90 -30.62 -7.82 7.19
CA ILE A 90 -30.08 -8.47 5.97
C ILE A 90 -31.21 -8.78 4.99
N ASN A 91 -31.08 -8.30 3.76
CA ASN A 91 -31.94 -8.66 2.64
C ASN A 91 -31.26 -9.68 1.70
N LYS A 92 -31.73 -10.93 1.72
CA LYS A 92 -31.22 -11.98 0.82
C LYS A 92 -31.51 -11.73 -0.67
N LYS A 93 -32.45 -10.84 -0.98
CA LYS A 93 -32.79 -10.40 -2.36
C LYS A 93 -32.34 -8.95 -2.60
N PHE A 94 -31.22 -8.58 -1.99
CA PHE A 94 -30.62 -7.24 -2.09
C PHE A 94 -30.52 -6.77 -3.55
N LYS A 95 -30.90 -5.51 -3.76
CA LYS A 95 -30.82 -4.86 -5.08
C LYS A 95 -29.66 -3.86 -5.07
N GLU A 96 -28.57 -4.25 -5.70
CA GLU A 96 -27.38 -3.42 -5.82
C GLU A 96 -27.73 -2.07 -6.51
N GLY A 97 -27.12 -0.96 -6.02
CA GLY A 97 -27.29 0.38 -6.60
C GLY A 97 -28.70 0.98 -6.50
N SER A 98 -29.63 0.39 -5.75
CA SER A 98 -31.01 0.88 -5.61
C SER A 98 -31.18 1.76 -4.37
N PHE A 99 -31.48 3.03 -4.54
CA PHE A 99 -31.81 3.94 -3.44
C PHE A 99 -33.01 3.47 -2.59
N LYS A 100 -33.94 2.74 -3.19
CA LYS A 100 -35.13 2.21 -2.50
C LYS A 100 -34.83 1.00 -1.59
N GLU A 101 -33.64 0.40 -1.75
CA GLU A 101 -33.20 -0.71 -0.89
C GLU A 101 -32.90 -0.19 0.53
N LYS A 102 -33.41 -0.88 1.54
CA LYS A 102 -33.20 -0.51 2.96
C LYS A 102 -32.43 -1.56 3.75
N GLY A 103 -32.41 -2.80 3.26
CA GLY A 103 -31.66 -3.90 3.87
C GLY A 103 -30.19 -3.91 3.39
N ALA A 104 -29.31 -4.57 4.11
CA ALA A 104 -27.95 -4.82 3.67
C ALA A 104 -27.83 -6.19 2.99
N PRO A 105 -26.87 -6.37 2.05
CA PRO A 105 -26.62 -7.70 1.47
C PRO A 105 -26.06 -8.67 2.53
N VAL A 106 -26.19 -9.96 2.29
CA VAL A 106 -25.55 -11.00 3.14
C VAL A 106 -24.04 -10.71 3.29
N TYR A 107 -23.41 -10.15 2.25
CA TYR A 107 -22.00 -9.81 2.24
C TYR A 107 -21.59 -8.77 3.30
N ALA A 108 -22.53 -7.99 3.84
CA ALA A 108 -22.29 -7.09 4.97
C ALA A 108 -21.77 -7.84 6.23
N VAL A 109 -22.14 -9.12 6.39
CA VAL A 109 -21.61 -9.95 7.49
C VAL A 109 -20.14 -10.28 7.27
N PHE A 110 -19.72 -10.52 6.03
CA PHE A 110 -18.30 -10.70 5.69
C PHE A 110 -17.52 -9.42 5.99
N TYR A 111 -18.02 -8.25 5.59
CA TYR A 111 -17.37 -6.96 5.88
C TYR A 111 -17.30 -6.68 7.40
N LEU A 112 -18.31 -7.09 8.18
CA LEU A 112 -18.22 -7.02 9.64
C LEU A 112 -17.10 -7.93 10.18
N GLY A 113 -16.91 -9.12 9.61
CA GLY A 113 -15.77 -9.99 9.91
C GLY A 113 -14.45 -9.31 9.61
N LYS A 114 -14.31 -8.69 8.40
CA LYS A 114 -13.13 -7.90 8.00
C LYS A 114 -12.90 -6.73 8.98
N ALA A 115 -13.95 -6.02 9.36
CA ALA A 115 -13.85 -4.93 10.33
C ALA A 115 -13.35 -5.40 11.71
N TYR A 116 -13.80 -6.55 12.20
CA TYR A 116 -13.26 -7.13 13.41
C TYR A 116 -11.79 -7.55 13.25
N GLN A 117 -11.42 -8.14 12.11
CA GLN A 117 -10.05 -8.58 11.81
C GLN A 117 -9.07 -7.41 11.82
N VAL A 118 -9.34 -6.34 11.05
CA VAL A 118 -8.44 -5.17 10.97
C VAL A 118 -8.37 -4.38 12.28
N ASN A 119 -9.34 -4.57 13.17
CA ASN A 119 -9.34 -4.05 14.54
C ASN A 119 -8.77 -5.06 15.57
N GLU A 120 -8.08 -6.08 15.14
CA GLU A 120 -7.43 -7.11 15.97
C GLU A 120 -8.38 -7.87 16.93
N LYS A 121 -9.70 -7.81 16.68
CA LYS A 121 -10.73 -8.52 17.44
C LYS A 121 -10.95 -9.91 16.86
N LEU A 122 -9.88 -10.70 16.82
CA LEU A 122 -9.78 -11.93 16.03
C LEU A 122 -10.81 -13.00 16.39
N ASP A 123 -11.22 -13.11 17.66
CA ASP A 123 -12.27 -14.06 18.07
C ASP A 123 -13.61 -13.70 17.45
N LYS A 124 -13.97 -12.41 17.48
CA LYS A 124 -15.20 -11.91 16.86
C LYS A 124 -15.14 -12.00 15.34
N ALA A 125 -13.96 -11.78 14.73
CA ALA A 125 -13.78 -11.95 13.30
C ALA A 125 -14.08 -13.39 12.88
N LEU A 126 -13.50 -14.38 13.58
CA LEU A 126 -13.72 -15.81 13.33
C LEU A 126 -15.19 -16.20 13.45
N GLU A 127 -15.84 -15.82 14.54
CA GLU A 127 -17.27 -16.07 14.78
C GLU A 127 -18.13 -15.45 13.66
N THR A 128 -17.79 -14.22 13.25
CA THR A 128 -18.54 -13.51 12.21
C THR A 128 -18.35 -14.13 10.82
N TYR A 129 -17.15 -14.58 10.46
CA TYR A 129 -16.92 -15.29 9.20
C TYR A 129 -17.65 -16.65 9.17
N GLU A 130 -17.70 -17.39 10.27
CA GLU A 130 -18.50 -18.62 10.33
C GLU A 130 -20.00 -18.31 10.21
N THR A 131 -20.48 -17.25 10.89
CA THR A 131 -21.87 -16.76 10.74
C THR A 131 -22.18 -16.40 9.27
N PHE A 132 -21.22 -15.79 8.55
CA PHE A 132 -21.38 -15.51 7.13
C PHE A 132 -21.57 -16.80 6.33
N LYS A 133 -20.76 -17.84 6.58
CA LYS A 133 -20.87 -19.14 5.91
C LYS A 133 -22.23 -19.80 6.15
N GLU A 134 -22.74 -19.71 7.37
CA GLU A 134 -24.08 -20.22 7.74
C GLU A 134 -25.20 -19.46 7.00
N LYS A 135 -25.11 -18.12 6.93
CA LYS A 135 -26.13 -17.29 6.26
C LYS A 135 -26.16 -17.49 4.74
N VAL A 136 -25.00 -17.76 4.14
CA VAL A 136 -24.87 -18.09 2.71
C VAL A 136 -25.54 -19.45 2.41
N GLY A 137 -25.38 -20.45 3.29
CA GLY A 137 -26.02 -21.77 3.17
C GLY A 137 -25.74 -22.43 1.82
N ASP A 138 -26.79 -22.83 1.10
CA ASP A 138 -26.69 -23.53 -0.19
C ASP A 138 -26.31 -22.58 -1.36
N ASN A 139 -26.33 -21.25 -1.17
CA ASN A 139 -25.98 -20.28 -2.22
C ASN A 139 -24.46 -20.03 -2.34
N LYS A 140 -23.65 -21.02 -1.99
CA LYS A 140 -22.17 -20.92 -1.96
C LYS A 140 -21.55 -20.52 -3.31
N ASP A 141 -22.16 -20.91 -4.42
CA ASP A 141 -21.66 -20.62 -5.76
C ASP A 141 -21.64 -19.12 -6.10
N ASN A 142 -22.44 -18.32 -5.39
CA ASN A 142 -22.48 -16.87 -5.55
C ASN A 142 -21.40 -16.12 -4.74
N TYR A 143 -20.59 -16.83 -3.94
CA TYR A 143 -19.60 -16.26 -3.05
C TYR A 143 -18.26 -16.99 -3.17
N ASN A 144 -17.15 -16.25 -3.13
CA ASN A 144 -15.82 -16.86 -3.10
C ASN A 144 -15.53 -17.46 -1.71
N MET A 145 -15.99 -18.69 -1.48
CA MET A 145 -15.82 -19.36 -0.19
C MET A 145 -14.37 -19.69 0.14
N ASP A 146 -13.52 -19.87 -0.87
CA ASP A 146 -12.08 -20.09 -0.66
C ASP A 146 -11.44 -18.83 -0.07
N PHE A 147 -11.87 -17.66 -0.53
CA PHE A 147 -11.42 -16.37 0.03
C PHE A 147 -11.89 -16.19 1.48
N VAL A 148 -13.14 -16.56 1.80
CA VAL A 148 -13.66 -16.53 3.18
C VAL A 148 -12.85 -17.46 4.09
N ASN A 149 -12.59 -18.69 3.64
CA ASN A 149 -11.77 -19.65 4.40
C ASN A 149 -10.34 -19.14 4.59
N LYS A 150 -9.80 -18.42 3.59
CA LYS A 150 -8.49 -17.76 3.68
C LYS A 150 -8.46 -16.68 4.77
N GLN A 151 -9.51 -15.85 4.89
CA GLN A 151 -9.60 -14.86 5.98
C GLN A 151 -9.69 -15.52 7.37
N ILE A 152 -10.38 -16.64 7.49
CA ILE A 152 -10.42 -17.45 8.71
C ILE A 152 -9.01 -17.98 9.06
N GLU A 153 -8.27 -18.47 8.07
CA GLU A 153 -6.88 -18.91 8.24
C GLU A 153 -5.98 -17.74 8.67
N SER A 154 -6.12 -16.58 8.03
CA SER A 154 -5.39 -15.35 8.36
C SER A 154 -5.61 -14.91 9.80
N CYS A 155 -6.85 -14.93 10.30
CA CYS A 155 -7.14 -14.65 11.71
C CYS A 155 -6.44 -15.62 12.68
N LYS A 156 -6.37 -16.92 12.33
CA LYS A 156 -5.66 -17.92 13.16
C LYS A 156 -4.15 -17.66 13.15
N THR A 157 -3.59 -17.34 11.99
CA THR A 157 -2.18 -17.00 11.84
C THR A 157 -1.83 -15.72 12.61
N ALA A 158 -2.69 -14.69 12.52
CA ALA A 158 -2.52 -13.43 13.25
C ALA A 158 -2.38 -13.67 14.76
N ARG A 159 -3.24 -14.52 15.35
CA ARG A 159 -3.12 -14.88 16.77
C ARG A 159 -1.75 -15.47 17.14
N GLU A 160 -1.15 -16.23 16.23
CA GLU A 160 0.14 -16.86 16.46
C GLU A 160 1.30 -15.86 16.34
N LEU A 161 1.29 -15.05 15.28
CA LEU A 161 2.32 -14.05 15.02
C LEU A 161 2.31 -12.94 16.06
N MET A 162 1.14 -12.47 16.48
CA MET A 162 1.01 -11.42 17.51
C MET A 162 1.46 -11.85 18.90
N LYS A 163 1.48 -13.17 19.20
CA LYS A 163 2.06 -13.69 20.47
C LYS A 163 3.59 -13.63 20.48
N ASN A 164 4.21 -13.64 19.31
CA ASN A 164 5.66 -13.68 19.14
C ASN A 164 6.08 -12.57 18.17
N PRO A 165 5.93 -11.30 18.54
CA PRO A 165 6.30 -10.18 17.68
C PRO A 165 7.81 -10.19 17.42
N ILE A 166 8.20 -9.83 16.21
CA ILE A 166 9.60 -9.59 15.90
C ILE A 166 10.07 -8.29 16.54
N ASN A 167 11.35 -8.22 16.87
CA ASN A 167 11.92 -7.01 17.46
C ASN A 167 12.29 -6.02 16.35
N ILE A 168 11.63 -4.88 16.34
CA ILE A 168 11.88 -3.80 15.38
C ILE A 168 12.05 -2.46 16.06
N GLU A 169 12.64 -1.52 15.34
CA GLU A 169 12.55 -0.09 15.61
C GLU A 169 11.97 0.60 14.40
N GLU A 170 10.99 1.46 14.61
CA GLU A 170 10.30 2.18 13.55
C GLU A 170 10.59 3.68 13.67
N GLU A 171 11.08 4.28 12.59
CA GLU A 171 11.36 5.70 12.46
C GLU A 171 10.44 6.30 11.39
N ASN A 172 9.53 7.20 11.77
CA ASN A 172 8.80 8.02 10.81
C ASN A 172 9.76 9.02 10.17
N LEU A 173 9.79 9.13 8.83
CA LEU A 173 10.73 10.01 8.13
C LEU A 173 10.46 11.51 8.34
N GLY A 174 9.44 11.85 9.09
CA GLY A 174 9.15 13.22 9.50
C GLY A 174 8.50 14.06 8.40
N GLN A 175 8.13 15.30 8.80
CA GLN A 175 7.38 16.25 7.98
C GLN A 175 8.10 16.68 6.68
N ILE A 176 9.42 16.47 6.58
CA ILE A 176 10.15 16.79 5.35
C ILE A 176 9.76 15.83 4.23
N ILE A 177 9.58 14.54 4.53
CA ILE A 177 9.19 13.51 3.55
C ILE A 177 7.67 13.31 3.54
N ASN A 178 7.08 13.19 4.73
CA ASN A 178 5.66 12.89 4.88
C ASN A 178 4.82 14.17 4.86
N SER A 179 3.81 14.16 4.04
CA SER A 179 2.87 15.26 3.80
C SER A 179 1.50 14.93 4.40
N PRO A 180 0.53 15.86 4.46
CA PRO A 180 -0.85 15.56 4.86
C PRO A 180 -1.58 14.54 3.96
N TYR A 181 -1.02 14.24 2.79
CA TYR A 181 -1.55 13.26 1.85
C TYR A 181 -1.01 11.85 2.13
N GLN A 182 -1.48 10.86 1.38
CA GLN A 182 -0.88 9.53 1.43
C GLN A 182 0.48 9.54 0.73
N ASN A 183 1.54 9.19 1.46
CA ASN A 183 2.87 8.97 0.89
C ASN A 183 3.11 7.46 0.83
N ILE A 184 3.24 6.93 -0.38
CA ILE A 184 3.21 5.49 -0.64
C ILE A 184 4.35 5.06 -1.58
N LYS A 185 4.54 3.74 -1.69
CA LYS A 185 5.51 3.12 -2.61
C LYS A 185 6.95 3.65 -2.44
N PRO A 186 7.51 3.67 -1.23
CA PRO A 186 8.88 4.10 -1.04
C PRO A 186 9.85 3.14 -1.75
N VAL A 187 10.72 3.70 -2.58
CA VAL A 187 11.84 3.00 -3.21
C VAL A 187 13.11 3.71 -2.83
N VAL A 188 14.01 3.01 -2.17
CA VAL A 188 15.22 3.58 -1.59
C VAL A 188 16.44 2.94 -2.22
N LYS A 189 17.44 3.77 -2.56
CA LYS A 189 18.74 3.29 -2.99
C LYS A 189 19.41 2.52 -1.85
N ASN A 190 20.14 1.45 -2.15
CA ASN A 190 20.71 0.56 -1.14
C ASN A 190 21.65 1.22 -0.09
N ASP A 191 22.24 2.37 -0.41
CA ASP A 191 23.06 3.16 0.51
C ASP A 191 22.26 4.22 1.28
N GLU A 192 20.94 4.18 1.15
CA GLU A 192 19.99 5.12 1.75
C GLU A 192 20.23 6.59 1.40
N SER A 193 20.97 6.88 0.31
CA SER A 193 21.27 8.26 -0.12
C SER A 193 20.12 8.93 -0.89
N ARG A 194 19.19 8.16 -1.44
CA ARG A 194 18.06 8.63 -2.25
C ARG A 194 16.82 7.81 -2.02
N ILE A 195 15.69 8.50 -1.93
CA ILE A 195 14.36 7.91 -1.89
C ILE A 195 13.49 8.49 -3.00
N ILE A 196 12.71 7.63 -3.65
CA ILE A 196 11.62 8.01 -4.55
C ILE A 196 10.33 7.43 -3.99
N PHE A 197 9.25 8.18 -4.04
CA PHE A 197 7.95 7.76 -3.54
C PHE A 197 6.82 8.46 -4.30
N THR A 198 5.63 7.90 -4.22
CA THR A 198 4.41 8.52 -4.74
C THR A 198 3.65 9.20 -3.61
N SER A 199 3.17 10.43 -3.84
CA SER A 199 2.23 11.13 -2.97
C SER A 199 0.90 11.33 -3.69
N LYS A 200 -0.21 10.87 -3.08
CA LYS A 200 -1.56 11.06 -3.60
C LYS A 200 -2.03 12.47 -3.29
N LEU A 201 -1.76 13.41 -4.19
CA LEU A 201 -2.21 14.79 -4.04
C LEU A 201 -3.70 14.91 -4.35
N LYS A 202 -4.30 16.04 -4.01
CA LYS A 202 -5.74 16.27 -4.18
C LYS A 202 -6.27 16.05 -5.62
N PHE A 203 -5.45 16.31 -6.63
CA PHE A 203 -5.90 16.29 -8.03
C PHE A 203 -5.19 15.29 -8.92
N TYR A 204 -4.05 14.75 -8.47
CA TYR A 204 -3.24 13.79 -9.22
C TYR A 204 -2.23 13.11 -8.29
N ASP A 205 -1.76 11.95 -8.67
CA ASP A 205 -0.68 11.27 -7.97
C ASP A 205 0.67 11.76 -8.49
N ALA A 206 1.57 12.13 -7.58
CA ALA A 206 2.84 12.73 -7.94
C ALA A 206 4.02 11.86 -7.46
N VAL A 207 5.02 11.69 -8.33
CA VAL A 207 6.28 11.03 -7.99
C VAL A 207 7.25 12.07 -7.43
N PHE A 208 7.75 11.83 -6.23
CA PHE A 208 8.72 12.68 -5.54
C PHE A 208 10.05 11.97 -5.35
N MET A 209 11.12 12.75 -5.29
CA MET A 209 12.46 12.28 -4.96
C MET A 209 13.07 13.17 -3.88
N SER A 210 13.71 12.55 -2.89
CA SER A 210 14.56 13.26 -1.92
C SER A 210 15.94 12.63 -1.87
N GLU A 211 16.94 13.46 -1.59
CA GLU A 211 18.33 13.03 -1.38
C GLU A 211 18.75 13.31 0.05
N LYS A 212 19.51 12.39 0.63
CA LYS A 212 20.06 12.50 1.99
C LYS A 212 21.37 13.26 1.97
N LYS A 213 21.50 14.27 2.80
CA LYS A 213 22.72 15.01 3.05
C LYS A 213 23.00 15.01 4.55
N ASP A 214 24.22 14.69 4.97
CA ASP A 214 24.62 14.67 6.39
C ASP A 214 23.64 13.84 7.25
N ASN A 215 23.26 12.67 6.74
CA ASN A 215 22.25 11.77 7.33
C ASN A 215 20.85 12.36 7.52
N LYS A 216 20.52 13.46 6.84
CA LYS A 216 19.18 14.08 6.89
C LYS A 216 18.57 14.11 5.49
N TRP A 217 17.31 13.76 5.39
CA TRP A 217 16.54 13.90 4.14
C TRP A 217 16.33 15.38 3.82
N GLY A 218 16.59 15.72 2.54
CA GLY A 218 16.29 17.05 2.01
C GLY A 218 14.81 17.19 1.58
N PRO A 219 14.36 18.42 1.24
CA PRO A 219 13.01 18.63 0.72
C PRO A 219 12.79 17.85 -0.58
N PRO A 220 11.66 17.14 -0.72
CA PRO A 220 11.37 16.35 -1.91
C PRO A 220 11.15 17.21 -3.16
N GLN A 221 11.72 16.77 -4.26
CA GLN A 221 11.50 17.33 -5.58
C GLN A 221 10.37 16.58 -6.28
N ASN A 222 9.38 17.29 -6.82
CA ASN A 222 8.36 16.69 -7.68
C ASN A 222 8.96 16.33 -9.05
N LEU A 223 8.98 15.05 -9.38
CA LEU A 223 9.51 14.51 -10.63
C LEU A 223 8.45 14.44 -11.74
N THR A 224 7.16 14.50 -11.38
CA THR A 224 6.03 14.31 -12.31
C THR A 224 6.15 15.15 -13.59
N PRO A 225 6.54 16.45 -13.53
CA PRO A 225 6.75 17.23 -14.74
C PRO A 225 7.95 16.78 -15.59
N GLN A 226 9.03 16.27 -14.97
CA GLN A 226 10.22 15.79 -15.70
C GLN A 226 9.90 14.51 -16.49
N ILE A 227 9.17 13.60 -15.86
CA ILE A 227 8.76 12.34 -16.48
C ILE A 227 7.49 12.48 -17.34
N LYS A 228 7.01 13.71 -17.55
CA LYS A 228 5.81 14.03 -18.36
C LYS A 228 4.59 13.16 -18.00
N SER A 229 4.40 12.90 -16.70
CA SER A 229 3.22 12.19 -16.20
C SER A 229 2.09 13.16 -15.91
N ASP A 230 0.87 12.71 -16.10
CA ASP A 230 -0.38 13.38 -15.71
C ASP A 230 -0.97 12.81 -14.40
N GLY A 231 -0.18 11.99 -13.68
CA GLY A 231 -0.57 11.37 -12.42
C GLY A 231 -0.84 9.87 -12.52
N ASP A 232 -0.54 9.26 -13.66
CA ASP A 232 -0.80 7.84 -13.95
C ASP A 232 0.46 6.94 -13.91
N LEU A 233 1.62 7.53 -13.56
CA LEU A 233 2.89 6.84 -13.41
C LEU A 233 3.29 6.70 -11.93
N TYR A 234 3.62 5.48 -11.53
CA TYR A 234 3.99 5.12 -10.17
C TYR A 234 5.39 4.50 -10.14
N ASN A 235 6.24 4.95 -9.24
CA ASN A 235 7.57 4.38 -9.07
C ASN A 235 7.51 2.96 -8.49
N THR A 236 8.38 2.07 -8.99
CA THR A 236 8.45 0.68 -8.53
C THR A 236 9.83 0.23 -8.12
N SER A 237 10.90 0.77 -8.72
CA SER A 237 12.28 0.39 -8.40
C SER A 237 13.29 1.45 -8.83
N LEU A 238 14.44 1.48 -8.14
CA LEU A 238 15.69 2.13 -8.57
C LEU A 238 16.76 1.09 -8.87
N ASN A 239 17.63 1.37 -9.83
CA ASN A 239 18.83 0.58 -10.01
C ASN A 239 19.87 0.88 -8.92
N LYS A 240 20.96 0.10 -8.88
CA LYS A 240 22.05 0.22 -7.91
C LYS A 240 22.64 1.62 -7.83
N GLU A 241 22.86 2.24 -8.98
CA GLU A 241 23.45 3.59 -9.06
C GLU A 241 22.43 4.69 -8.75
N GLY A 242 21.14 4.36 -8.74
CA GLY A 242 20.03 5.30 -8.51
C GLY A 242 19.82 6.28 -9.67
N ASN A 243 20.27 5.93 -10.87
CA ASN A 243 20.11 6.74 -12.08
C ASN A 243 19.17 6.11 -13.12
N GLU A 244 18.64 4.94 -12.86
CA GLU A 244 17.52 4.34 -13.61
C GLU A 244 16.36 4.03 -12.67
N MET A 245 15.15 4.34 -13.10
CA MET A 245 13.93 4.11 -12.36
C MET A 245 12.95 3.29 -13.19
N LEU A 246 12.36 2.26 -12.60
CA LEU A 246 11.21 1.59 -13.16
C LEU A 246 9.93 2.23 -12.65
N LEU A 247 8.97 2.32 -13.55
CA LEU A 247 7.66 2.92 -13.32
C LEU A 247 6.57 1.98 -13.84
N PHE A 248 5.45 2.00 -13.15
CA PHE A 248 4.21 1.35 -13.57
C PHE A 248 3.23 2.39 -14.08
N LYS A 249 2.56 2.10 -15.19
CA LYS A 249 1.45 2.90 -15.72
C LYS A 249 0.23 2.01 -15.88
N ALA A 250 -0.88 2.40 -15.25
CA ALA A 250 -2.17 1.79 -15.47
C ALA A 250 -2.89 2.49 -16.64
N ASN A 251 -3.54 1.73 -17.49
CA ASN A 251 -4.51 2.24 -18.45
C ASN A 251 -5.78 1.36 -18.38
N PRO A 252 -6.91 1.74 -19.00
CA PRO A 252 -8.16 0.99 -18.85
C PRO A 252 -8.13 -0.48 -19.27
N TYR A 253 -7.12 -0.91 -20.02
CA TYR A 253 -7.06 -2.26 -20.61
C TYR A 253 -5.93 -3.13 -20.07
N ASN A 254 -4.81 -2.52 -19.62
CA ASN A 254 -3.66 -3.24 -19.09
C ASN A 254 -2.80 -2.33 -18.20
N GLY A 255 -1.83 -2.95 -17.51
CA GLY A 255 -0.77 -2.26 -16.80
C GLY A 255 0.55 -2.47 -17.53
N GLU A 256 1.47 -1.51 -17.50
CA GLU A 256 2.72 -1.55 -18.25
C GLU A 256 3.89 -1.00 -17.46
N ILE A 257 5.07 -1.59 -17.67
CA ILE A 257 6.32 -1.17 -17.03
C ILE A 257 7.11 -0.28 -17.98
N TYR A 258 7.53 0.86 -17.45
CA TYR A 258 8.35 1.88 -18.13
C TYR A 258 9.69 2.04 -17.42
N LYS A 259 10.68 2.58 -18.14
CA LYS A 259 11.97 2.96 -17.58
C LYS A 259 12.27 4.41 -17.89
N SER A 260 12.72 5.16 -16.88
CA SER A 260 13.30 6.50 -17.01
C SER A 260 14.76 6.46 -16.55
N THR A 261 15.62 7.26 -17.21
CA THR A 261 17.03 7.40 -16.86
C THR A 261 17.30 8.82 -16.39
N ARG A 262 18.25 8.99 -15.50
CA ARG A 262 18.67 10.31 -15.00
C ARG A 262 19.93 10.75 -15.76
N GLU A 263 19.79 11.80 -16.55
CA GLU A 263 20.84 12.42 -17.34
C GLU A 263 20.98 13.89 -16.92
N ASP A 264 22.18 14.38 -16.71
CA ASP A 264 22.45 15.76 -16.27
C ASP A 264 21.58 16.21 -15.08
N ASN A 265 21.41 15.32 -14.09
CA ASN A 265 20.57 15.52 -12.92
C ASN A 265 19.06 15.67 -13.18
N LYS A 266 18.58 15.34 -14.38
CA LYS A 266 17.15 15.33 -14.74
C LYS A 266 16.72 13.94 -15.16
N TRP A 267 15.48 13.58 -14.81
CA TRP A 267 14.85 12.35 -15.27
C TRP A 267 14.29 12.53 -16.66
N THR A 268 14.58 11.59 -17.55
CA THR A 268 14.07 11.57 -18.92
C THR A 268 12.60 11.15 -18.95
N GLU A 269 11.90 11.46 -20.04
CA GLU A 269 10.59 10.89 -20.32
C GLU A 269 10.68 9.35 -20.34
N PRO A 270 9.82 8.62 -19.60
CA PRO A 270 9.91 7.18 -19.53
C PRO A 270 9.58 6.51 -20.88
N HIS A 271 10.34 5.50 -21.21
CA HIS A 271 10.05 4.65 -22.36
C HIS A 271 9.54 3.27 -21.89
N LYS A 272 8.58 2.74 -22.64
CA LYS A 272 7.97 1.44 -22.40
C LYS A 272 8.99 0.32 -22.57
N LEU A 273 9.06 -0.62 -21.64
CA LEU A 273 9.87 -1.83 -21.83
C LEU A 273 9.31 -2.73 -22.93
N GLY A 274 10.18 -3.55 -23.52
CA GLY A 274 9.84 -4.39 -24.66
C GLY A 274 8.76 -5.44 -24.38
N LYS A 275 8.27 -6.10 -25.43
CA LYS A 275 7.15 -7.06 -25.44
C LYS A 275 7.33 -8.28 -24.52
N ASN A 276 8.56 -8.61 -24.16
CA ASN A 276 8.82 -9.72 -23.23
C ASN A 276 8.52 -9.33 -21.77
N ILE A 277 8.59 -8.04 -21.43
CA ILE A 277 8.16 -7.52 -20.14
C ILE A 277 6.70 -7.15 -20.23
N ASN A 278 6.33 -6.22 -21.10
CA ASN A 278 4.96 -5.76 -21.29
C ASN A 278 4.21 -6.65 -22.26
N SER A 279 3.12 -7.22 -21.81
CA SER A 279 2.23 -8.07 -22.60
C SER A 279 0.92 -7.35 -22.92
N LYS A 280 -0.09 -8.05 -23.35
CA LYS A 280 -1.46 -7.52 -23.45
C LYS A 280 -2.26 -7.64 -22.15
N TYR A 281 -1.62 -8.10 -21.09
CA TYR A 281 -2.17 -8.30 -19.77
C TYR A 281 -1.66 -7.21 -18.81
N TRP A 282 -1.87 -7.40 -17.51
CA TRP A 282 -1.42 -6.49 -16.48
C TRP A 282 -0.01 -6.85 -16.01
N GLU A 283 0.90 -5.91 -16.11
CA GLU A 283 2.19 -5.89 -15.44
C GLU A 283 2.19 -4.72 -14.45
N THR A 284 2.29 -4.98 -13.13
CA THR A 284 2.02 -3.94 -12.12
C THR A 284 3.25 -3.42 -11.41
N HIS A 285 4.22 -4.25 -11.14
CA HIS A 285 5.42 -3.90 -10.37
C HIS A 285 6.64 -4.60 -10.95
N ALA A 286 7.77 -3.90 -10.92
CA ALA A 286 9.03 -4.48 -11.33
C ALA A 286 10.18 -3.98 -10.48
N CYS A 287 11.21 -4.80 -10.27
CA CYS A 287 12.45 -4.39 -9.62
C CYS A 287 13.67 -4.88 -10.37
N PHE A 288 14.73 -4.08 -10.32
CA PHE A 288 16.06 -4.47 -10.79
C PHE A 288 16.70 -5.48 -9.84
N CYS A 289 17.51 -6.39 -10.39
CA CYS A 289 18.48 -7.14 -9.62
C CYS A 289 19.79 -6.33 -9.51
N GLU A 290 20.62 -6.59 -8.51
CA GLU A 290 21.88 -5.87 -8.26
C GLU A 290 22.82 -5.83 -9.49
N ASP A 291 22.89 -6.93 -10.25
CA ASP A 291 23.71 -7.03 -11.47
C ASP A 291 23.05 -6.40 -12.71
N GLU A 292 21.85 -5.82 -12.54
CA GLU A 292 21.03 -5.15 -13.57
C GLU A 292 20.78 -5.97 -14.85
N ASN A 293 21.17 -7.24 -14.84
CA ASN A 293 20.93 -8.15 -15.96
C ASN A 293 19.61 -8.90 -15.84
N LYS A 294 18.88 -8.73 -14.71
CA LYS A 294 17.58 -9.33 -14.45
C LYS A 294 16.58 -8.31 -13.93
N ILE A 295 15.36 -8.51 -14.35
CA ILE A 295 14.19 -7.80 -13.82
C ILE A 295 13.21 -8.83 -13.28
N TYR A 296 12.75 -8.63 -12.06
CA TYR A 296 11.62 -9.36 -11.49
C TYR A 296 10.40 -8.49 -11.62
N PHE A 297 9.28 -9.06 -12.02
CA PHE A 297 8.08 -8.26 -12.24
C PHE A 297 6.82 -9.11 -12.06
N THR A 298 5.73 -8.45 -11.78
CA THR A 298 4.41 -9.04 -11.54
C THR A 298 3.57 -9.00 -12.81
N SER A 299 2.89 -10.10 -13.15
CA SER A 299 2.02 -10.19 -14.32
C SER A 299 0.91 -11.22 -14.16
N ASN A 300 -0.30 -10.91 -14.68
CA ASN A 300 -1.39 -11.88 -14.81
C ASN A 300 -1.45 -12.52 -16.22
N ARG A 301 -0.30 -12.59 -16.91
CA ARG A 301 -0.21 -13.18 -18.25
C ARG A 301 -0.66 -14.64 -18.28
N ARG A 302 -1.23 -15.03 -19.41
CA ARG A 302 -1.72 -16.40 -19.61
C ARG A 302 -0.63 -17.45 -19.35
N GLY A 303 -0.99 -18.50 -18.64
CA GLY A 303 -0.10 -19.62 -18.28
C GLY A 303 0.62 -19.41 -16.96
N GLY A 304 0.18 -18.43 -16.16
CA GLY A 304 0.54 -18.28 -14.74
C GLY A 304 -0.08 -19.37 -13.85
N ILE A 305 0.12 -19.21 -12.56
CA ILE A 305 -0.35 -20.13 -11.50
C ILE A 305 -1.61 -19.59 -10.85
N GLY A 306 -1.65 -18.26 -10.63
CA GLY A 306 -2.73 -17.58 -9.97
C GLY A 306 -3.26 -16.36 -10.73
N GLY A 307 -3.60 -15.33 -9.99
CA GLY A 307 -3.97 -14.04 -10.53
C GLY A 307 -2.75 -13.29 -11.04
N LEU A 308 -2.13 -12.51 -10.18
CA LEU A 308 -0.83 -11.87 -10.44
C LEU A 308 0.29 -12.77 -9.92
N ASP A 309 1.19 -13.16 -10.80
CA ASP A 309 2.36 -13.99 -10.50
C ASP A 309 3.67 -13.20 -10.66
N ILE A 310 4.70 -13.56 -9.91
CA ILE A 310 6.03 -13.00 -10.08
C ILE A 310 6.81 -13.79 -11.15
N TYR A 311 7.38 -13.04 -12.09
CA TYR A 311 8.21 -13.53 -13.18
C TYR A 311 9.61 -12.93 -13.10
N VAL A 312 10.57 -13.56 -13.77
CA VAL A 312 11.92 -13.03 -13.99
C VAL A 312 12.25 -13.02 -15.48
N SER A 313 12.86 -11.96 -15.96
CA SER A 313 13.47 -11.88 -17.29
C SER A 313 14.94 -11.50 -17.18
N THR A 314 15.75 -12.02 -18.08
CA THR A 314 17.18 -11.71 -18.18
C THR A 314 17.44 -10.87 -19.43
N TYR A 315 18.21 -9.81 -19.30
CA TYR A 315 18.57 -8.93 -20.40
C TYR A 315 19.61 -9.58 -21.30
N ASP A 316 19.29 -9.69 -22.59
CA ASP A 316 20.21 -10.14 -23.61
C ASP A 316 21.02 -8.94 -24.14
N ARG A 317 22.25 -8.80 -23.68
CA ARG A 317 23.13 -7.69 -24.06
C ARG A 317 23.50 -7.70 -25.55
N LYS A 318 23.50 -8.89 -26.19
CA LYS A 318 23.84 -9.02 -27.63
C LYS A 318 22.70 -8.47 -28.48
N ASN A 319 21.48 -8.78 -28.15
CA ASN A 319 20.30 -8.37 -28.90
C ASN A 319 19.69 -7.06 -28.33
N GLN A 320 20.21 -6.54 -27.21
CA GLN A 320 19.72 -5.35 -26.50
C GLN A 320 18.21 -5.44 -26.14
N GLU A 321 17.74 -6.62 -25.75
CA GLU A 321 16.35 -6.85 -25.38
C GLU A 321 16.21 -7.73 -24.14
N TRP A 322 15.09 -7.60 -23.46
CA TRP A 322 14.70 -8.52 -22.39
C TRP A 322 14.29 -9.87 -22.98
N GLY A 323 14.84 -10.95 -22.43
CA GLY A 323 14.53 -12.31 -22.80
C GLY A 323 13.11 -12.72 -22.41
N LYS A 324 12.70 -13.92 -22.88
CA LYS A 324 11.38 -14.49 -22.53
C LYS A 324 11.26 -14.68 -21.01
N PRO A 325 10.21 -14.15 -20.36
CA PRO A 325 10.07 -14.24 -18.92
C PRO A 325 9.79 -15.67 -18.47
N LYS A 326 10.29 -15.98 -17.26
CA LYS A 326 10.06 -17.25 -16.57
C LYS A 326 9.27 -17.00 -15.30
N ASN A 327 8.19 -17.75 -15.09
CA ASN A 327 7.43 -17.75 -13.84
C ASN A 327 8.31 -18.32 -12.71
N LEU A 328 8.29 -17.71 -11.52
CA LEU A 328 9.09 -18.18 -10.38
C LEU A 328 8.62 -19.53 -9.80
N GLY A 329 7.48 -20.03 -10.28
CA GLY A 329 6.97 -21.35 -9.91
C GLY A 329 6.17 -21.37 -8.62
N ARG A 330 5.56 -22.54 -8.34
CA ARG A 330 4.61 -22.75 -7.22
C ARG A 330 5.18 -22.59 -5.82
N GLN A 331 6.50 -22.44 -5.71
CA GLN A 331 7.13 -22.15 -4.42
C GLN A 331 6.88 -20.68 -4.00
N ILE A 332 6.90 -19.77 -4.99
CA ILE A 332 6.70 -18.32 -4.79
C ILE A 332 5.25 -17.94 -5.11
N ASN A 333 4.75 -18.38 -6.28
CA ASN A 333 3.42 -18.01 -6.77
C ASN A 333 2.36 -19.00 -6.29
N THR A 334 1.20 -18.47 -5.94
CA THR A 334 0.04 -19.21 -5.42
C THR A 334 -1.17 -19.07 -6.38
N PRO A 335 -2.31 -19.70 -6.13
CA PRO A 335 -3.54 -19.43 -6.89
C PRO A 335 -4.11 -18.02 -6.72
N TYR A 336 -3.54 -17.19 -5.82
CA TYR A 336 -3.97 -15.82 -5.54
C TYR A 336 -3.04 -14.81 -6.23
N ASN A 337 -2.81 -13.66 -5.62
CA ASN A 337 -1.94 -12.61 -6.14
C ASN A 337 -0.63 -12.54 -5.35
N GLU A 338 0.47 -12.45 -6.08
CA GLU A 338 1.80 -12.09 -5.58
C GLU A 338 2.25 -10.81 -6.26
N GLU A 339 2.61 -9.80 -5.44
CA GLU A 339 2.95 -8.46 -5.92
C GLU A 339 4.22 -7.89 -5.28
N THR A 340 4.63 -6.73 -5.77
CA THR A 340 5.68 -5.89 -5.19
C THR A 340 7.00 -6.61 -4.91
N PRO A 341 7.59 -7.30 -5.92
CA PRO A 341 8.86 -7.97 -5.74
C PRO A 341 9.99 -6.97 -5.50
N PHE A 342 10.86 -7.28 -4.52
CA PHE A 342 12.13 -6.62 -4.27
C PHE A 342 13.22 -7.65 -4.06
N ILE A 343 14.41 -7.40 -4.60
CA ILE A 343 15.58 -8.28 -4.42
C ILE A 343 16.54 -7.62 -3.45
N SER A 344 17.08 -8.38 -2.48
CA SER A 344 18.15 -7.92 -1.60
C SER A 344 19.40 -7.52 -2.41
N LYS A 345 20.20 -6.61 -1.85
CA LYS A 345 21.43 -6.12 -2.48
C LYS A 345 22.38 -7.23 -2.95
N ASP A 346 22.50 -8.30 -2.19
CA ASP A 346 23.36 -9.45 -2.52
C ASP A 346 22.71 -10.43 -3.53
N GLY A 347 21.49 -10.15 -4.00
CA GLY A 347 20.74 -10.97 -4.95
C GLY A 347 20.27 -12.32 -4.40
N LYS A 348 20.37 -12.54 -3.10
CA LYS A 348 20.11 -13.84 -2.46
C LYS A 348 18.74 -13.99 -1.83
N ARG A 349 18.00 -12.90 -1.67
CA ARG A 349 16.66 -12.91 -1.07
C ARG A 349 15.69 -12.10 -1.91
N ILE A 350 14.50 -12.65 -2.15
CA ILE A 350 13.37 -11.93 -2.72
C ILE A 350 12.37 -11.62 -1.61
N TYR A 351 11.90 -10.38 -1.56
CA TYR A 351 10.75 -9.93 -0.77
C TYR A 351 9.58 -9.71 -1.71
N PHE A 352 8.39 -10.02 -1.26
CA PHE A 352 7.17 -9.82 -2.05
C PHE A 352 5.95 -9.83 -1.14
N SER A 353 4.85 -9.26 -1.61
CA SER A 353 3.55 -9.33 -0.94
C SER A 353 2.70 -10.43 -1.55
N SER A 354 1.98 -11.21 -0.75
CA SER A 354 1.13 -12.31 -1.22
C SER A 354 -0.17 -12.40 -0.44
N GLN A 355 -1.25 -12.69 -1.16
CA GLN A 355 -2.54 -13.06 -0.59
C GLN A 355 -2.67 -14.57 -0.34
N GLY A 356 -1.84 -15.39 -0.98
CA GLY A 356 -2.00 -16.84 -0.99
C GLY A 356 -1.18 -17.60 0.05
N HIS A 357 -0.02 -17.10 0.42
CA HIS A 357 0.78 -17.70 1.50
C HIS A 357 0.12 -17.53 2.87
N LYS A 358 0.65 -18.23 3.89
CA LYS A 358 0.11 -18.17 5.25
C LYS A 358 0.37 -16.82 5.90
N GLY A 359 -0.55 -15.89 5.67
CA GLY A 359 -0.52 -14.50 6.14
C GLY A 359 -1.43 -14.26 7.34
N MET A 360 -1.50 -13.01 7.80
CA MET A 360 -2.35 -12.58 8.90
C MET A 360 -3.36 -11.50 8.51
N GLY A 361 -3.21 -10.93 7.31
CA GLY A 361 -4.11 -9.92 6.73
C GLY A 361 -4.68 -10.37 5.39
N GLY A 362 -4.79 -9.42 4.48
CA GLY A 362 -5.08 -9.64 3.06
C GLY A 362 -3.79 -9.94 2.30
N PHE A 363 -3.06 -8.90 1.88
CA PHE A 363 -1.67 -9.02 1.47
C PHE A 363 -0.76 -8.98 2.69
N ASP A 364 0.19 -9.89 2.75
CA ASP A 364 1.27 -9.91 3.74
C ASP A 364 2.62 -9.93 3.04
N ILE A 365 3.65 -9.39 3.68
CA ILE A 365 5.02 -9.39 3.19
C ILE A 365 5.70 -10.70 3.56
N PHE A 366 6.29 -11.33 2.55
CA PHE A 366 7.08 -12.55 2.67
C PHE A 366 8.48 -12.34 2.10
N TYR A 367 9.40 -13.22 2.51
CA TYR A 367 10.68 -13.34 1.84
C TYR A 367 11.01 -14.81 1.56
N ALA A 368 11.83 -15.05 0.54
CA ALA A 368 12.38 -16.36 0.24
C ALA A 368 13.86 -16.22 -0.14
N ASP A 369 14.67 -17.18 0.33
CA ASP A 369 16.11 -17.21 0.05
C ASP A 369 16.38 -18.02 -1.22
N LYS A 370 17.34 -17.55 -2.01
CA LYS A 370 17.78 -18.21 -3.22
C LYS A 370 18.64 -19.43 -2.86
N ILE A 371 18.17 -20.62 -3.21
CA ILE A 371 18.82 -21.89 -2.91
C ILE A 371 19.47 -22.55 -4.15
N GLY A 372 19.38 -21.91 -5.30
CA GLY A 372 19.96 -22.36 -6.56
C GLY A 372 19.59 -21.44 -7.71
N GLU A 373 20.08 -21.75 -8.91
CA GLU A 373 19.66 -21.00 -10.09
C GLU A 373 18.16 -21.19 -10.32
N ASN A 374 17.41 -20.06 -10.25
CA ASN A 374 15.93 -20.04 -10.33
C ASN A 374 15.20 -20.96 -9.32
N LYS A 375 15.83 -21.22 -8.17
CA LYS A 375 15.20 -21.98 -7.08
C LYS A 375 15.19 -21.15 -5.80
N TRP A 376 14.02 -21.10 -5.17
CA TRP A 376 13.77 -20.33 -3.95
C TRP A 376 13.38 -21.27 -2.80
N SER A 377 13.71 -20.88 -1.59
CA SER A 377 13.23 -21.56 -0.36
C SER A 377 11.71 -21.40 -0.24
N LYS A 378 11.11 -22.14 0.70
CA LYS A 378 9.74 -21.85 1.11
C LYS A 378 9.67 -20.43 1.65
N PRO A 379 8.68 -19.60 1.21
CA PRO A 379 8.49 -18.26 1.72
C PRO A 379 8.25 -18.24 3.23
N VAL A 380 8.81 -17.23 3.86
CA VAL A 380 8.68 -16.95 5.29
C VAL A 380 7.94 -15.64 5.45
N ASN A 381 6.88 -15.62 6.26
CA ASN A 381 6.19 -14.39 6.66
C ASN A 381 7.17 -13.51 7.44
N ILE A 382 7.31 -12.23 7.09
CA ILE A 382 8.27 -11.33 7.73
C ILE A 382 7.96 -11.09 9.21
N GLY A 383 6.70 -11.27 9.63
CA GLY A 383 6.25 -11.23 11.01
C GLY A 383 5.55 -9.95 11.44
N TYR A 384 4.83 -10.05 12.57
CA TYR A 384 4.20 -8.90 13.24
C TYR A 384 5.26 -8.11 14.04
N PRO A 385 5.27 -6.75 14.03
CA PRO A 385 4.25 -5.86 13.53
C PRO A 385 4.54 -5.26 12.13
N ILE A 386 5.46 -5.84 11.33
CA ILE A 386 5.63 -5.41 9.94
C ILE A 386 4.39 -5.80 9.14
N ASN A 387 4.02 -7.09 9.21
CA ASN A 387 2.70 -7.52 8.76
C ASN A 387 1.68 -7.27 9.85
N THR A 388 0.48 -6.89 9.44
CA THR A 388 -0.67 -6.57 10.27
C THR A 388 -1.89 -7.43 9.88
N THR A 389 -3.02 -7.20 10.51
CA THR A 389 -4.29 -7.84 10.12
C THR A 389 -4.97 -7.17 8.90
N ASP A 390 -4.29 -6.22 8.28
CA ASP A 390 -4.71 -5.49 7.08
C ASP A 390 -3.85 -5.89 5.86
N ASP A 391 -3.87 -5.07 4.79
CA ASP A 391 -3.00 -5.24 3.63
C ASP A 391 -1.64 -4.59 3.85
N ASP A 392 -0.58 -5.38 3.78
CA ASP A 392 0.81 -4.94 3.88
C ASP A 392 1.54 -5.16 2.55
N LEU A 393 1.97 -4.05 1.95
CA LEU A 393 2.54 -3.99 0.60
C LEU A 393 3.77 -3.07 0.57
N PHE A 394 4.62 -3.25 -0.43
CA PHE A 394 5.74 -2.35 -0.70
C PHE A 394 6.80 -2.25 0.41
N PHE A 395 7.27 -3.37 0.89
CA PHE A 395 8.46 -3.37 1.73
C PHE A 395 9.72 -3.28 0.87
N CYS A 396 10.36 -2.11 0.84
CA CYS A 396 11.62 -1.89 0.14
C CYS A 396 12.79 -2.21 1.08
N PRO A 397 13.45 -3.38 0.94
CA PRO A 397 14.54 -3.78 1.83
C PRO A 397 15.80 -2.97 1.57
N VAL A 398 16.52 -2.63 2.62
CA VAL A 398 17.89 -2.10 2.62
C VAL A 398 18.73 -2.92 3.58
N ASP A 399 20.05 -2.75 3.57
CA ASP A 399 20.98 -3.48 4.42
C ASP A 399 20.74 -5.00 4.43
N ASN A 400 20.62 -5.60 3.24
CA ASN A 400 20.32 -7.03 3.04
C ASN A 400 19.08 -7.53 3.81
N GLY A 401 18.14 -6.62 4.10
CA GLY A 401 16.89 -6.91 4.80
C GLY A 401 16.95 -6.81 6.32
N ASN A 402 18.05 -6.32 6.88
CA ASN A 402 18.09 -5.93 8.30
C ASN A 402 17.31 -4.62 8.53
N ALA A 403 17.06 -3.86 7.48
CA ALA A 403 16.17 -2.72 7.51
C ALA A 403 15.34 -2.64 6.22
N GLY A 404 14.31 -1.81 6.22
CA GLY A 404 13.50 -1.55 5.05
C GLY A 404 12.61 -0.32 5.22
N TYR A 405 11.96 0.06 4.13
CA TYR A 405 11.03 1.17 4.08
C TYR A 405 9.67 0.69 3.62
N MET A 406 8.63 1.19 4.23
CA MET A 406 7.25 0.96 3.82
C MET A 406 6.37 2.16 4.12
N ALA A 407 5.16 2.14 3.58
CA ALA A 407 4.14 3.14 3.89
C ALA A 407 3.07 2.52 4.76
N LYS A 408 2.77 3.15 5.90
CA LYS A 408 1.73 2.70 6.82
C LYS A 408 0.99 3.86 7.46
N TYR A 409 -0.22 3.62 7.92
CA TYR A 409 -0.92 4.56 8.77
C TYR A 409 -0.29 4.58 10.17
N THR A 410 0.00 5.79 10.67
CA THR A 410 0.43 6.01 12.06
C THR A 410 -0.51 7.01 12.72
N LYS A 411 -0.95 6.73 13.95
CA LYS A 411 -1.96 7.56 14.64
C LYS A 411 -1.52 9.01 14.82
N ASP A 412 -0.22 9.22 15.08
CA ASP A 412 0.39 10.53 15.28
C ASP A 412 1.23 10.95 14.05
N GLY A 413 0.90 10.43 12.88
CA GLY A 413 1.56 10.71 11.62
C GLY A 413 1.15 12.05 11.02
N TYR A 414 1.73 12.35 9.86
CA TYR A 414 1.52 13.61 9.14
C TYR A 414 0.36 13.52 8.15
N GLY A 415 0.08 12.30 7.64
CA GLY A 415 -0.96 12.05 6.66
C GLY A 415 -1.71 10.74 6.91
N GLN A 416 -2.42 10.28 5.88
CA GLN A 416 -3.16 9.02 5.96
C GLN A 416 -2.24 7.80 5.92
N LYS A 417 -1.16 7.86 5.13
CA LYS A 417 -0.05 6.92 5.16
C LYS A 417 1.26 7.70 5.11
N ASP A 418 2.14 7.37 6.03
CA ASP A 418 3.48 7.91 6.13
C ASP A 418 4.52 6.87 5.73
N ILE A 419 5.61 7.33 5.16
CA ILE A 419 6.78 6.50 4.94
C ILE A 419 7.55 6.39 6.24
N VAL A 420 7.82 5.15 6.63
CA VAL A 420 8.61 4.80 7.80
C VAL A 420 9.82 3.95 7.40
N ARG A 421 10.93 4.12 8.12
CA ARG A 421 12.08 3.21 8.11
C ARG A 421 11.89 2.22 9.24
N ILE A 422 12.09 0.95 8.94
CA ILE A 422 11.99 -0.13 9.92
C ILE A 422 13.36 -0.79 10.02
N GLU A 423 13.91 -0.90 11.22
CA GLU A 423 15.08 -1.70 11.53
C GLU A 423 14.64 -2.99 12.22
N ILE A 424 15.17 -4.12 11.73
CA ILE A 424 14.79 -5.47 12.17
C ILE A 424 15.95 -6.08 12.95
N PHE A 425 15.73 -6.35 14.23
CA PHE A 425 16.74 -6.95 15.10
C PHE A 425 16.58 -8.47 15.15
N SER A 426 17.73 -9.15 15.12
CA SER A 426 17.81 -10.61 15.14
C SER A 426 19.10 -11.05 15.82
N LYS A 427 19.35 -12.36 15.90
CA LYS A 427 20.65 -12.88 16.36
C LYS A 427 21.81 -12.41 15.50
N ASN A 428 21.57 -12.20 14.18
CA ASN A 428 22.59 -11.77 13.23
C ASN A 428 22.66 -10.24 13.12
N ASN A 429 21.63 -9.53 13.56
CA ASN A 429 21.57 -8.08 13.67
C ASN A 429 21.08 -7.70 15.07
N PRO A 430 21.92 -7.83 16.13
CA PRO A 430 21.50 -7.55 17.49
C PRO A 430 21.33 -6.04 17.73
N ARG A 431 20.34 -5.68 18.56
CA ARG A 431 20.21 -4.31 19.02
C ARG A 431 21.39 -3.95 19.92
N THR A 432 22.14 -2.90 19.55
CA THR A 432 23.24 -2.37 20.37
C THR A 432 22.77 -1.17 21.17
N ILE A 433 23.10 -1.16 22.45
CA ILE A 433 22.80 -0.03 23.35
C ILE A 433 24.14 0.53 23.85
N SER A 434 24.40 1.81 23.59
CA SER A 434 25.55 2.50 24.19
C SER A 434 25.14 3.08 25.53
N LEU A 435 25.86 2.69 26.59
CA LEU A 435 25.67 3.25 27.92
C LEU A 435 26.82 4.23 28.19
N GLU A 436 26.50 5.52 28.27
CA GLU A 436 27.44 6.53 28.73
C GLU A 436 27.20 6.82 30.22
N GLY A 437 28.22 6.70 31.03
CA GLY A 437 28.15 6.97 32.45
C GLY A 437 29.45 7.62 32.98
N SER A 438 29.34 8.52 33.92
CA SER A 438 30.47 9.04 34.64
C SER A 438 30.65 8.33 35.98
N ILE A 439 31.84 7.78 36.24
CA ILE A 439 32.18 7.22 37.54
C ILE A 439 32.64 8.39 38.42
N LYS A 440 31.87 8.74 39.45
CA LYS A 440 32.32 9.63 40.52
C LYS A 440 32.97 8.80 41.60
N LEU A 441 34.28 8.95 41.76
CA LEU A 441 35.01 8.36 42.91
C LEU A 441 34.66 9.17 44.13
N ASP A 442 34.15 8.50 45.16
CA ASP A 442 33.93 9.09 46.47
C ASP A 442 35.31 9.42 47.10
N GLU A 443 35.59 10.69 47.30
CA GLU A 443 36.90 11.17 47.83
C GLU A 443 37.28 10.59 49.18
N HIS A 444 36.35 9.94 49.90
CA HIS A 444 36.59 9.34 51.20
C HIS A 444 37.09 7.88 51.14
N LYS A 445 37.25 7.26 49.96
CA LYS A 445 37.79 5.88 49.79
C LYS A 445 38.97 5.82 48.84
N LYS A 446 39.96 6.73 49.01
CA LYS A 446 41.31 6.51 48.46
C LYS A 446 42.03 5.41 49.22
N LYS A 447 41.68 4.13 49.01
CA LYS A 447 42.60 3.03 49.26
C LYS A 447 42.87 2.34 47.91
N MET A 448 44.16 2.38 47.57
CA MET A 448 44.72 1.87 46.34
C MET A 448 44.23 0.44 46.06
N ILE A 449 43.74 0.21 44.85
CA ILE A 449 43.65 -1.11 44.27
C ILE A 449 44.99 -1.34 43.57
N PRO A 450 45.82 -2.34 43.99
CA PRO A 450 47.04 -2.68 43.27
C PRO A 450 46.67 -3.24 41.90
N GLY A 451 47.28 -2.67 40.85
CA GLY A 451 47.13 -3.18 39.49
C GLY A 451 47.69 -4.59 39.35
N LYS A 452 46.98 -5.39 38.60
CA LYS A 452 47.50 -6.52 37.84
C LYS A 452 47.14 -6.33 36.37
#